data_4c95f5e4bc2a4e01fcf3fb17ad4ba2c8
#
_entry.id   4c95f5e4bc2a4e01fcf3fb17ad4ba2c8
#
_cell.length_a   1.000
_cell.length_b   1.000
_cell.length_c   1.000
_cell.angle_alpha   90.00
_cell.angle_beta   90.00
_cell.angle_gamma   90.00
#
_symmetry.space_group_name_H-M   'P 1'
#
loop_
_entity.id
_entity.type
_entity.pdbx_description
1 polymer ?
#
loop_
_entity_poly.entity_id
_entity_poly.type
_entity_poly.pdbx_seq_one_letter_code
_entity_poly.pdbx_strand_id
1 'polypeptide(L)'
;MVSTRPLPAAHSERLPDGVTIQPRAFEFRDLDDVPQYWFAGNPVLTHIENTFSMLIPPGERFFIRSVRHFEDRASDPEMRRLIRAFVQQEGLHSRAHNEFNASLDRFGIDAEREHAEADKAIARLEKRLSPRMRLGATVFLEHLTATGAHTLFAEPWVAERMHPEMARFWRWHAVEELEHKAVAFDLFRAIGGGYLLRVFSAIAAVVLLALPFDRMVRRMVKQAGQPITPEMRKEARDLNRKIAGAQLRMLAKYFKPSFHPWDCDDEPHLRAWYASPEAALPIPR
;
A
#
# COMPACT_ATOMS: atom_id res chain seq x y z
N MET A 1 -11.67 -16.88 -27.10
CA MET A 1 -10.67 -16.15 -27.90
C MET A 1 -10.54 -14.74 -27.32
N VAL A 2 -9.36 -14.43 -26.72
CA VAL A 2 -9.09 -13.09 -26.21
C VAL A 2 -8.68 -12.23 -27.40
N SER A 3 -9.35 -11.10 -27.61
CA SER A 3 -9.06 -10.16 -28.71
C SER A 3 -7.60 -9.72 -28.64
N THR A 4 -6.85 -9.92 -29.71
CA THR A 4 -5.43 -9.57 -29.89
C THR A 4 -5.23 -8.14 -30.40
N ARG A 5 -6.29 -7.28 -30.37
CA ARG A 5 -6.18 -5.92 -30.87
C ARG A 5 -5.25 -5.10 -29.97
N PRO A 6 -4.23 -4.43 -30.53
CA PRO A 6 -3.38 -3.49 -29.78
C PRO A 6 -4.26 -2.42 -29.12
N LEU A 7 -3.94 -2.07 -27.89
CA LEU A 7 -4.64 -1.04 -27.16
C LEU A 7 -4.17 0.34 -27.65
N PRO A 8 -5.05 1.37 -27.68
CA PRO A 8 -4.63 2.74 -28.00
C PRO A 8 -3.53 3.16 -27.02
N ALA A 9 -2.61 4.04 -27.48
CA ALA A 9 -1.54 4.59 -26.66
C ALA A 9 -2.14 5.10 -25.34
N ALA A 10 -1.76 4.47 -24.25
CA ALA A 10 -2.25 4.83 -22.95
C ALA A 10 -1.40 6.00 -22.42
N HIS A 11 -2.05 6.94 -21.88
CA HIS A 11 -1.66 8.19 -21.27
C HIS A 11 -0.43 8.11 -20.35
N SER A 12 0.78 7.91 -20.90
CA SER A 12 2.04 8.27 -20.23
C SER A 12 2.15 9.79 -19.98
N GLU A 13 1.22 10.56 -20.55
CA GLU A 13 1.14 12.00 -20.42
C GLU A 13 0.69 12.51 -19.05
N ARG A 14 0.36 11.60 -18.10
CA ARG A 14 -0.15 12.01 -16.78
C ARG A 14 0.82 11.83 -15.60
N LEU A 15 2.03 11.31 -15.82
CA LEU A 15 3.04 11.41 -14.78
C LEU A 15 3.49 12.87 -14.67
N PRO A 16 3.35 13.53 -13.50
CA PRO A 16 3.71 14.93 -13.37
C PRO A 16 5.19 15.17 -13.69
N ASP A 17 5.50 16.37 -14.20
CA ASP A 17 6.86 16.76 -14.54
C ASP A 17 7.79 16.65 -13.31
N GLY A 18 8.89 15.92 -13.49
CA GLY A 18 9.89 15.70 -12.43
C GLY A 18 9.55 14.58 -11.46
N VAL A 19 8.42 13.89 -11.63
CA VAL A 19 8.12 12.65 -10.89
C VAL A 19 8.69 11.46 -11.66
N THR A 20 9.44 10.62 -10.97
CA THR A 20 10.02 9.40 -11.54
C THR A 20 9.72 8.23 -10.60
N ILE A 21 9.34 7.08 -11.15
CA ILE A 21 9.23 5.84 -10.38
C ILE A 21 10.65 5.29 -10.22
N GLN A 22 11.23 5.49 -9.04
CA GLN A 22 12.62 5.13 -8.76
C GLN A 22 12.70 4.12 -7.61
N PRO A 23 12.99 2.84 -7.87
CA PRO A 23 13.17 1.84 -6.82
C PRO A 23 14.34 2.17 -5.91
N ARG A 24 14.13 2.13 -4.58
CA ARG A 24 15.16 2.40 -3.56
C ARG A 24 15.19 1.27 -2.55
N ALA A 25 16.38 0.78 -2.22
CA ALA A 25 16.53 -0.23 -1.18
C ALA A 25 16.46 0.42 0.20
N PHE A 26 15.53 -0.02 1.02
CA PHE A 26 15.47 0.37 2.43
C PHE A 26 16.24 -0.64 3.28
N GLU A 27 16.98 -0.11 4.24
CA GLU A 27 17.66 -0.89 5.27
C GLU A 27 17.35 -0.29 6.63
N PHE A 28 16.92 -1.12 7.57
CA PHE A 28 16.75 -0.71 8.96
C PHE A 28 18.12 -0.40 9.58
N ARG A 29 18.20 0.71 10.29
CA ARG A 29 19.42 1.10 11.01
C ARG A 29 19.53 0.36 12.33
N ASP A 30 18.42 0.32 13.06
CA ASP A 30 18.31 -0.36 14.33
C ASP A 30 16.87 -0.83 14.56
N LEU A 31 16.57 -2.00 14.01
CA LEU A 31 15.23 -2.59 14.16
C LEU A 31 15.01 -3.10 15.59
N ASP A 32 16.09 -3.46 16.32
CA ASP A 32 15.99 -3.97 17.67
C ASP A 32 15.62 -2.90 18.70
N ASP A 33 15.94 -1.63 18.43
CA ASP A 33 15.54 -0.48 19.25
C ASP A 33 14.06 -0.08 19.09
N VAL A 34 13.37 -0.57 18.07
CA VAL A 34 11.94 -0.28 17.86
C VAL A 34 11.13 -0.91 19.00
N PRO A 35 10.38 -0.12 19.80
CA PRO A 35 9.61 -0.66 20.92
C PRO A 35 8.38 -1.44 20.43
N GLN A 36 7.86 -2.33 21.30
CA GLN A 36 6.67 -3.14 21.01
C GLN A 36 5.49 -2.30 20.52
N TYR A 37 5.26 -1.13 21.12
CA TYR A 37 4.15 -0.24 20.76
C TYR A 37 4.69 1.05 20.14
N TRP A 38 5.27 0.91 18.97
CA TRP A 38 6.00 1.96 18.25
C TRP A 38 5.12 3.09 17.70
N PHE A 39 3.79 2.91 17.65
CA PHE A 39 2.85 3.97 17.24
C PHE A 39 2.10 4.50 18.45
N ALA A 40 2.39 5.73 18.85
CA ALA A 40 1.80 6.46 19.98
C ALA A 40 1.91 5.73 21.35
N GLY A 41 2.77 4.73 21.50
CA GLY A 41 2.77 3.85 22.68
C GLY A 41 1.48 3.04 22.85
N ASN A 42 0.64 2.99 21.82
CA ASN A 42 -0.70 2.41 21.89
C ASN A 42 -0.77 1.04 21.22
N PRO A 43 -1.11 -0.04 21.96
CA PRO A 43 -1.16 -1.40 21.41
C PRO A 43 -2.13 -1.55 20.23
N VAL A 44 -3.30 -0.90 20.30
CA VAL A 44 -4.33 -1.04 19.27
C VAL A 44 -3.87 -0.38 17.97
N LEU A 45 -3.35 0.84 18.04
CA LEU A 45 -2.81 1.56 16.88
C LEU A 45 -1.65 0.80 16.25
N THR A 46 -0.68 0.38 17.07
CA THR A 46 0.48 -0.36 16.59
C THR A 46 0.08 -1.65 15.88
N HIS A 47 -0.87 -2.42 16.43
CA HIS A 47 -1.24 -3.69 15.80
C HIS A 47 -2.17 -3.54 14.59
N ILE A 48 -2.83 -2.38 14.41
CA ILE A 48 -3.47 -2.03 13.14
C ILE A 48 -2.39 -1.89 12.05
N GLU A 49 -1.34 -1.12 12.31
CA GLU A 49 -0.25 -0.91 11.34
C GLU A 49 0.59 -2.18 11.14
N ASN A 50 0.85 -2.97 12.19
CA ASN A 50 1.51 -4.28 12.05
C ASN A 50 0.68 -5.23 11.18
N THR A 51 -0.65 -5.24 11.31
CA THR A 51 -1.53 -6.05 10.46
C THR A 51 -1.49 -5.56 9.03
N PHE A 52 -1.46 -4.25 8.81
CA PHE A 52 -1.29 -3.68 7.48
C PHE A 52 0.04 -4.13 6.88
N SER A 53 1.14 -4.00 7.64
CA SER A 53 2.46 -4.48 7.23
C SER A 53 2.48 -5.98 6.88
N MET A 54 1.78 -6.83 7.63
CA MET A 54 1.66 -8.27 7.32
C MET A 54 0.94 -8.55 5.99
N LEU A 55 0.02 -7.69 5.59
CA LEU A 55 -0.72 -7.83 4.32
C LEU A 55 0.06 -7.29 3.11
N ILE A 56 1.05 -6.41 3.32
CA ILE A 56 1.83 -5.82 2.24
C ILE A 56 2.53 -6.89 1.38
N PRO A 57 3.40 -7.78 1.88
CA PRO A 57 4.13 -8.72 1.02
C PRO A 57 3.22 -9.63 0.18
N PRO A 58 2.16 -10.28 0.70
CA PRO A 58 1.28 -11.07 -0.14
C PRO A 58 0.41 -10.20 -1.07
N GLY A 59 0.04 -8.98 -0.66
CA GLY A 59 -0.69 -8.01 -1.47
C GLY A 59 0.12 -7.55 -2.67
N GLU A 60 1.35 -7.14 -2.46
CA GLU A 60 2.25 -6.69 -3.53
C GLU A 60 2.59 -7.81 -4.51
N ARG A 61 2.81 -9.04 -4.03
CA ARG A 61 2.91 -10.20 -4.92
C ARG A 61 1.65 -10.40 -5.77
N PHE A 62 0.48 -10.12 -5.24
CA PHE A 62 -0.77 -10.13 -5.99
C PHE A 62 -0.83 -8.98 -7.00
N PHE A 63 -0.38 -7.76 -6.65
CA PHE A 63 -0.30 -6.61 -7.56
C PHE A 63 0.64 -6.91 -8.74
N ILE A 64 1.86 -7.38 -8.46
CA ILE A 64 2.83 -7.79 -9.47
C ILE A 64 2.22 -8.81 -10.44
N ARG A 65 1.58 -9.87 -9.95
CA ARG A 65 0.94 -10.88 -10.80
C ARG A 65 -0.20 -10.30 -11.64
N SER A 66 -1.00 -9.41 -11.05
CA SER A 66 -2.13 -8.77 -11.72
C SER A 66 -1.70 -7.86 -12.87
N VAL A 67 -0.64 -7.08 -12.65
CA VAL A 67 -0.07 -6.17 -13.65
C VAL A 67 0.65 -6.96 -14.74
N ARG A 68 1.53 -7.90 -14.37
CA ARG A 68 2.28 -8.74 -15.33
C ARG A 68 1.38 -9.57 -16.24
N HIS A 69 0.21 -10.00 -15.77
CA HIS A 69 -0.75 -10.73 -16.59
C HIS A 69 -1.17 -9.97 -17.86
N PHE A 70 -1.08 -8.64 -17.84
CA PHE A 70 -1.46 -7.78 -18.95
C PHE A 70 -0.28 -7.01 -19.56
N GLU A 71 0.95 -7.22 -19.09
CA GLU A 71 2.14 -6.49 -19.54
C GLU A 71 2.35 -6.62 -21.06
N ASP A 72 2.19 -7.81 -21.63
CA ASP A 72 2.33 -8.06 -23.07
C ASP A 72 1.30 -7.29 -23.92
N ARG A 73 0.22 -6.85 -23.31
CA ARG A 73 -0.84 -6.06 -23.96
C ARG A 73 -0.55 -4.56 -23.93
N ALA A 74 0.42 -4.11 -23.14
CA ALA A 74 0.90 -2.75 -23.16
C ALA A 74 1.73 -2.55 -24.43
N SER A 75 1.14 -1.88 -25.45
CA SER A 75 1.84 -1.59 -26.71
C SER A 75 2.86 -0.46 -26.56
N ASP A 76 2.64 0.43 -25.60
CA ASP A 76 3.50 1.58 -25.32
C ASP A 76 4.76 1.17 -24.58
N PRO A 77 5.98 1.46 -25.12
CA PRO A 77 7.25 1.19 -24.44
C PRO A 77 7.37 1.89 -23.08
N GLU A 78 6.81 3.09 -22.94
CA GLU A 78 6.83 3.83 -21.68
C GLU A 78 5.99 3.14 -20.62
N MET A 79 4.79 2.67 -20.95
CA MET A 79 3.98 1.88 -20.02
C MET A 79 4.72 0.63 -19.53
N ARG A 80 5.46 -0.07 -20.42
CA ARG A 80 6.28 -1.22 -20.03
C ARG A 80 7.43 -0.81 -19.11
N ARG A 81 8.02 0.36 -19.32
CA ARG A 81 9.05 0.91 -18.43
C ARG A 81 8.48 1.17 -17.04
N LEU A 82 7.32 1.83 -16.97
CA LEU A 82 6.63 2.11 -15.70
C LEU A 82 6.22 0.84 -14.97
N ILE A 83 5.70 -0.17 -15.68
CA ILE A 83 5.39 -1.49 -15.10
C ILE A 83 6.63 -2.14 -14.50
N ARG A 84 7.78 -2.11 -15.17
CA ARG A 84 9.02 -2.69 -14.63
C ARG A 84 9.48 -1.97 -13.37
N ALA A 85 9.43 -0.64 -13.35
CA ALA A 85 9.80 0.16 -12.18
C ALA A 85 8.85 -0.11 -11.00
N PHE A 86 7.53 -0.16 -11.24
CA PHE A 86 6.51 -0.57 -10.28
C PHE A 86 6.84 -1.95 -9.67
N VAL A 87 7.07 -2.96 -10.52
CA VAL A 87 7.38 -4.32 -10.05
C VAL A 87 8.65 -4.37 -9.19
N GLN A 88 9.64 -3.50 -9.47
CA GLN A 88 10.85 -3.41 -8.64
C GLN A 88 10.57 -2.77 -7.29
N GLN A 89 9.80 -1.66 -7.23
CA GLN A 89 9.41 -1.02 -5.98
C GLN A 89 8.62 -2.00 -5.11
N GLU A 90 7.61 -2.66 -5.64
CA GLU A 90 6.80 -3.65 -4.93
C GLU A 90 7.64 -4.82 -4.38
N GLY A 91 8.64 -5.26 -5.14
CA GLY A 91 9.57 -6.30 -4.67
C GLY A 91 10.44 -5.86 -3.49
N LEU A 92 10.86 -4.58 -3.46
CA LEU A 92 11.66 -4.00 -2.38
C LEU A 92 10.80 -3.74 -1.13
N HIS A 93 9.57 -3.26 -1.32
CA HIS A 93 8.58 -3.14 -0.24
C HIS A 93 8.36 -4.48 0.45
N SER A 94 8.03 -5.53 -0.33
CA SER A 94 7.84 -6.89 0.18
C SER A 94 9.03 -7.37 1.01
N ARG A 95 10.27 -7.09 0.58
CA ARG A 95 11.48 -7.47 1.29
C ARG A 95 11.58 -6.76 2.65
N ALA A 96 11.44 -5.43 2.67
CA ALA A 96 11.58 -4.65 3.90
C ALA A 96 10.45 -4.94 4.89
N HIS A 97 9.21 -5.10 4.41
CA HIS A 97 8.09 -5.52 5.26
C HIS A 97 8.26 -6.92 5.84
N ASN A 98 8.82 -7.88 5.08
CA ASN A 98 9.11 -9.22 5.61
C ASN A 98 10.16 -9.16 6.73
N GLU A 99 11.21 -8.33 6.60
CA GLU A 99 12.22 -8.11 7.63
C GLU A 99 11.59 -7.54 8.92
N PHE A 100 10.81 -6.46 8.79
CA PHE A 100 10.07 -5.88 9.93
C PHE A 100 9.10 -6.89 10.54
N ASN A 101 8.28 -7.58 9.73
CA ASN A 101 7.28 -8.52 10.20
C ASN A 101 7.90 -9.68 11.00
N ALA A 102 9.05 -10.21 10.55
CA ALA A 102 9.77 -11.26 11.28
C ALA A 102 10.25 -10.78 12.66
N SER A 103 10.60 -9.49 12.81
CA SER A 103 11.04 -8.95 14.09
C SER A 103 9.94 -8.91 15.17
N LEU A 104 8.67 -9.06 14.79
CA LEU A 104 7.55 -9.04 15.73
C LEU A 104 7.50 -10.24 16.66
N ASP A 105 8.19 -11.35 16.33
CA ASP A 105 8.29 -12.54 17.18
C ASP A 105 8.89 -12.20 18.56
N ARG A 106 9.81 -11.23 18.62
CA ARG A 106 10.41 -10.77 19.89
C ARG A 106 9.40 -10.18 20.87
N PHE A 107 8.23 -9.80 20.39
CA PHE A 107 7.12 -9.26 21.18
C PHE A 107 5.99 -10.28 21.42
N GLY A 108 6.25 -11.56 21.13
CA GLY A 108 5.28 -12.63 21.33
C GLY A 108 4.18 -12.69 20.25
N ILE A 109 4.37 -11.98 19.12
CA ILE A 109 3.52 -12.11 17.94
C ILE A 109 4.03 -13.32 17.14
N ASP A 110 3.16 -14.28 16.87
CA ASP A 110 3.45 -15.42 15.98
C ASP A 110 3.46 -14.94 14.51
N ALA A 111 4.62 -14.37 14.09
CA ALA A 111 4.77 -13.73 12.78
C ALA A 111 4.55 -14.73 11.65
N GLU A 112 4.98 -15.99 11.77
CA GLU A 112 4.79 -17.03 10.77
C GLU A 112 3.29 -17.31 10.55
N ARG A 113 2.53 -17.45 11.62
CA ARG A 113 1.08 -17.64 11.57
C ARG A 113 0.37 -16.45 10.93
N GLU A 114 0.71 -15.22 11.36
CA GLU A 114 0.06 -14.02 10.82
C GLU A 114 0.39 -13.84 9.33
N HIS A 115 1.61 -14.14 8.92
CA HIS A 115 1.99 -14.18 7.51
C HIS A 115 1.18 -15.22 6.72
N ALA A 116 1.04 -16.43 7.24
CA ALA A 116 0.23 -17.48 6.61
C ALA A 116 -1.26 -17.09 6.50
N GLU A 117 -1.81 -16.37 7.48
CA GLU A 117 -3.20 -15.87 7.41
C GLU A 117 -3.36 -14.74 6.39
N ALA A 118 -2.36 -13.85 6.27
CA ALA A 118 -2.31 -12.83 5.24
C ALA A 118 -2.25 -13.46 3.83
N ASP A 119 -1.37 -14.44 3.61
CA ASP A 119 -1.28 -15.19 2.36
C ASP A 119 -2.62 -15.87 2.01
N LYS A 120 -3.28 -16.50 2.98
CA LYS A 120 -4.61 -17.12 2.77
C LYS A 120 -5.68 -16.09 2.40
N ALA A 121 -5.65 -14.89 3.00
CA ALA A 121 -6.61 -13.83 2.68
C ALA A 121 -6.45 -13.36 1.23
N ILE A 122 -5.22 -13.09 0.80
CA ILE A 122 -4.90 -12.67 -0.57
C ILE A 122 -5.16 -13.79 -1.57
N ALA A 123 -4.81 -15.04 -1.26
CA ALA A 123 -5.09 -16.20 -2.13
C ALA A 123 -6.60 -16.40 -2.34
N ARG A 124 -7.43 -16.15 -1.33
CA ARG A 124 -8.90 -16.18 -1.48
C ARG A 124 -9.40 -15.08 -2.40
N LEU A 125 -8.86 -13.85 -2.27
CA LEU A 125 -9.15 -12.74 -3.17
C LEU A 125 -8.79 -13.14 -4.61
N GLU A 126 -7.57 -13.61 -4.84
CA GLU A 126 -7.07 -14.00 -6.15
C GLU A 126 -7.92 -15.13 -6.79
N LYS A 127 -8.28 -16.13 -6.01
CA LYS A 127 -9.10 -17.27 -6.50
C LYS A 127 -10.52 -16.86 -6.89
N ARG A 128 -11.10 -15.84 -6.25
CA ARG A 128 -12.48 -15.40 -6.46
C ARG A 128 -12.64 -14.42 -7.61
N LEU A 129 -11.55 -13.78 -8.06
CA LEU A 129 -11.59 -12.74 -9.06
C LEU A 129 -11.05 -13.22 -10.41
N SER A 130 -11.71 -12.81 -11.49
CA SER A 130 -11.18 -12.96 -12.84
C SER A 130 -9.91 -12.08 -13.03
N PRO A 131 -9.04 -12.36 -14.03
CA PRO A 131 -7.84 -11.55 -14.23
C PRO A 131 -8.09 -10.04 -14.34
N ARG A 132 -9.16 -9.62 -15.05
CA ARG A 132 -9.53 -8.20 -15.15
C ARG A 132 -10.00 -7.61 -13.81
N MET A 133 -10.72 -8.39 -13.01
CA MET A 133 -11.13 -7.97 -11.67
C MET A 133 -9.94 -7.93 -10.71
N ARG A 134 -8.96 -8.83 -10.85
CA ARG A 134 -7.71 -8.79 -10.07
C ARG A 134 -6.98 -7.48 -10.29
N LEU A 135 -6.81 -7.07 -11.55
CA LEU A 135 -6.21 -5.77 -11.86
C LEU A 135 -7.07 -4.61 -11.33
N GLY A 136 -8.40 -4.68 -11.43
CA GLY A 136 -9.29 -3.68 -10.84
C GLY A 136 -9.22 -3.64 -9.30
N ALA A 137 -9.00 -4.77 -8.63
CA ALA A 137 -8.76 -4.83 -7.19
C ALA A 137 -7.39 -4.24 -6.83
N THR A 138 -6.34 -4.53 -7.63
CA THR A 138 -5.03 -3.86 -7.51
C THR A 138 -5.18 -2.36 -7.60
N VAL A 139 -5.89 -1.83 -8.60
CA VAL A 139 -6.16 -0.38 -8.74
C VAL A 139 -6.79 0.24 -7.47
N PHE A 140 -7.69 -0.48 -6.81
CA PHE A 140 -8.31 0.01 -5.58
C PHE A 140 -7.34 -0.06 -4.39
N LEU A 141 -6.63 -1.15 -4.24
CA LEU A 141 -5.69 -1.33 -3.13
C LEU A 141 -4.51 -0.35 -3.24
N GLU A 142 -3.99 -0.12 -4.45
CA GLU A 142 -3.02 0.95 -4.76
C GLU A 142 -3.56 2.35 -4.38
N HIS A 143 -4.83 2.62 -4.67
CA HIS A 143 -5.43 3.89 -4.24
C HIS A 143 -5.56 3.98 -2.71
N LEU A 144 -5.78 2.86 -2.04
CA LEU A 144 -5.84 2.80 -0.57
C LEU A 144 -4.46 3.07 0.05
N THR A 145 -3.39 2.44 -0.47
CA THR A 145 -2.01 2.66 -0.02
C THR A 145 -1.55 4.09 -0.31
N ALA A 146 -1.80 4.60 -1.52
CA ALA A 146 -1.52 6.00 -1.89
C ALA A 146 -2.30 7.01 -1.01
N THR A 147 -3.53 6.67 -0.58
CA THR A 147 -4.29 7.52 0.36
C THR A 147 -3.64 7.54 1.75
N GLY A 148 -3.14 6.40 2.23
CA GLY A 148 -2.33 6.31 3.45
C GLY A 148 -1.05 7.12 3.34
N ALA A 149 -0.34 6.98 2.23
CA ALA A 149 0.89 7.71 1.90
C ALA A 149 0.67 9.24 1.89
N HIS A 150 -0.36 9.70 1.18
CA HIS A 150 -0.75 11.12 1.21
C HIS A 150 -0.98 11.61 2.65
N THR A 151 -1.73 10.84 3.44
CA THR A 151 -2.06 11.23 4.83
C THR A 151 -0.80 11.34 5.69
N LEU A 152 0.17 10.45 5.52
CA LEU A 152 1.43 10.47 6.25
C LEU A 152 2.25 11.74 5.96
N PHE A 153 2.20 12.26 4.73
CA PHE A 153 2.88 13.50 4.35
C PHE A 153 2.06 14.76 4.64
N ALA A 154 0.75 14.73 4.41
CA ALA A 154 -0.14 15.87 4.62
C ALA A 154 -0.43 16.15 6.10
N GLU A 155 -0.29 15.15 6.96
CA GLU A 155 -0.57 15.21 8.40
C GLU A 155 0.69 14.83 9.21
N PRO A 156 1.69 15.74 9.35
CA PRO A 156 2.99 15.42 9.97
C PRO A 156 2.89 14.81 11.37
N TRP A 157 1.84 15.18 12.13
CA TRP A 157 1.56 14.65 13.45
C TRP A 157 1.40 13.12 13.48
N VAL A 158 1.11 12.47 12.35
CA VAL A 158 1.01 10.99 12.25
C VAL A 158 2.40 10.39 12.40
N ALA A 159 3.37 10.85 11.60
CA ALA A 159 4.76 10.39 11.68
C ALA A 159 5.42 10.76 13.02
N GLU A 160 5.11 11.93 13.59
CA GLU A 160 5.63 12.39 14.90
C GLU A 160 5.21 11.49 16.07
N ARG A 161 4.14 10.70 15.90
CA ARG A 161 3.68 9.70 16.88
C ARG A 161 4.25 8.30 16.68
N MET A 162 5.01 8.09 15.63
CA MET A 162 5.73 6.85 15.38
C MET A 162 7.13 6.89 16.00
N HIS A 163 7.67 5.72 16.31
CA HIS A 163 9.12 5.62 16.59
C HIS A 163 9.90 6.11 15.36
N PRO A 164 11.01 6.86 15.52
CA PRO A 164 11.72 7.47 14.38
C PRO A 164 12.09 6.51 13.26
N GLU A 165 12.54 5.29 13.59
CA GLU A 165 12.86 4.27 12.59
C GLU A 165 11.62 3.81 11.81
N MET A 166 10.48 3.66 12.49
CA MET A 166 9.22 3.31 11.84
C MET A 166 8.67 4.45 11.00
N ALA A 167 8.81 5.69 11.45
CA ALA A 167 8.45 6.87 10.65
C ALA A 167 9.29 6.92 9.36
N ARG A 168 10.61 6.66 9.43
CA ARG A 168 11.50 6.59 8.27
C ARG A 168 11.09 5.46 7.31
N PHE A 169 10.77 4.27 7.83
CA PHE A 169 10.32 3.12 7.06
C PHE A 169 9.03 3.41 6.30
N TRP A 170 7.99 3.87 7.01
CA TRP A 170 6.71 4.17 6.39
C TRP A 170 6.76 5.36 5.42
N ARG A 171 7.63 6.37 5.66
CA ARG A 171 7.81 7.49 4.73
C ARG A 171 8.50 7.07 3.44
N TRP A 172 9.50 6.15 3.51
CA TRP A 172 10.12 5.57 2.34
C TRP A 172 9.09 4.79 1.50
N HIS A 173 8.35 3.90 2.14
CA HIS A 173 7.28 3.16 1.45
C HIS A 173 6.26 4.13 0.83
N ALA A 174 5.79 5.09 1.61
CA ALA A 174 4.78 6.06 1.19
C ALA A 174 5.20 6.90 -0.04
N VAL A 175 6.47 7.32 -0.15
CA VAL A 175 6.91 8.08 -1.33
C VAL A 175 6.84 7.22 -2.59
N GLU A 176 7.23 5.97 -2.52
CA GLU A 176 7.17 5.05 -3.65
C GLU A 176 5.72 4.72 -4.05
N GLU A 177 4.80 4.61 -3.08
CA GLU A 177 3.36 4.50 -3.33
C GLU A 177 2.80 5.72 -4.10
N LEU A 178 3.25 6.93 -3.76
CA LEU A 178 2.85 8.14 -4.49
C LEU A 178 3.44 8.22 -5.90
N GLU A 179 4.67 7.73 -6.10
CA GLU A 179 5.33 7.71 -7.40
C GLU A 179 4.59 6.82 -8.40
N HIS A 180 4.18 5.63 -7.97
CA HIS A 180 3.62 4.61 -8.88
C HIS A 180 2.08 4.49 -8.84
N LYS A 181 1.37 5.28 -8.05
CA LYS A 181 -0.09 5.19 -7.80
C LYS A 181 -0.97 5.08 -9.05
N ALA A 182 -0.49 5.50 -10.21
CA ALA A 182 -1.27 5.48 -11.47
C ALA A 182 -0.97 4.27 -12.36
N VAL A 183 0.12 3.53 -12.14
CA VAL A 183 0.55 2.46 -13.07
C VAL A 183 -0.51 1.39 -13.28
N ALA A 184 -1.05 0.84 -12.19
CA ALA A 184 -2.09 -0.18 -12.28
C ALA A 184 -3.39 0.37 -12.87
N PHE A 185 -3.75 1.63 -12.55
CA PHE A 185 -4.92 2.30 -13.09
C PHE A 185 -4.82 2.51 -14.60
N ASP A 186 -3.70 3.03 -15.09
CA ASP A 186 -3.50 3.31 -16.50
C ASP A 186 -3.47 2.02 -17.32
N LEU A 187 -2.82 0.97 -16.82
CA LEU A 187 -2.88 -0.36 -17.43
C LEU A 187 -4.32 -0.90 -17.46
N PHE A 188 -5.07 -0.76 -16.35
CA PHE A 188 -6.48 -1.17 -16.29
C PHE A 188 -7.33 -0.44 -17.34
N ARG A 189 -7.14 0.85 -17.52
CA ARG A 189 -7.81 1.65 -18.57
C ARG A 189 -7.39 1.20 -19.96
N ALA A 190 -6.09 0.99 -20.18
CA ALA A 190 -5.54 0.53 -21.44
C ALA A 190 -6.13 -0.80 -21.90
N ILE A 191 -6.39 -1.77 -20.99
CA ILE A 191 -7.02 -3.04 -21.34
C ILE A 191 -8.55 -2.96 -21.48
N GLY A 192 -9.14 -1.75 -21.48
CA GLY A 192 -10.58 -1.52 -21.60
C GLY A 192 -11.32 -1.70 -20.27
N GLY A 193 -10.65 -1.48 -19.13
CA GLY A 193 -11.29 -1.44 -17.83
C GLY A 193 -12.21 -0.23 -17.68
N GLY A 194 -13.50 -0.51 -17.45
CA GLY A 194 -14.52 0.52 -17.29
C GLY A 194 -14.87 0.82 -15.83
N TYR A 195 -15.65 1.88 -15.63
CA TYR A 195 -16.06 2.36 -14.31
C TYR A 195 -16.73 1.26 -13.47
N LEU A 196 -17.71 0.56 -13.99
CA LEU A 196 -18.44 -0.47 -13.23
C LEU A 196 -17.51 -1.60 -12.79
N LEU A 197 -16.64 -2.08 -13.68
CA LEU A 197 -15.68 -3.14 -13.32
C LEU A 197 -14.73 -2.67 -12.21
N ARG A 198 -14.26 -1.41 -12.27
CA ARG A 198 -13.44 -0.79 -11.24
C ARG A 198 -14.13 -0.78 -9.87
N VAL A 199 -15.38 -0.29 -9.82
CA VAL A 199 -16.17 -0.22 -8.58
C VAL A 199 -16.49 -1.61 -8.03
N PHE A 200 -16.93 -2.56 -8.86
CA PHE A 200 -17.19 -3.92 -8.40
C PHE A 200 -15.94 -4.63 -7.88
N SER A 201 -14.80 -4.41 -8.51
CA SER A 201 -13.52 -4.96 -8.05
C SER A 201 -13.11 -4.39 -6.69
N ALA A 202 -13.32 -3.08 -6.47
CA ALA A 202 -13.07 -2.43 -5.19
C ALA A 202 -13.97 -2.99 -4.08
N ILE A 203 -15.28 -3.11 -4.33
CA ILE A 203 -16.22 -3.69 -3.37
C ILE A 203 -15.83 -5.14 -3.03
N ALA A 204 -15.47 -5.93 -4.04
CA ALA A 204 -15.04 -7.31 -3.82
C ALA A 204 -13.76 -7.38 -2.95
N ALA A 205 -12.78 -6.50 -3.18
CA ALA A 205 -11.57 -6.42 -2.37
C ALA A 205 -11.91 -6.10 -0.91
N VAL A 206 -12.73 -5.07 -0.67
CA VAL A 206 -13.16 -4.69 0.69
C VAL A 206 -13.89 -5.85 1.38
N VAL A 207 -14.89 -6.46 0.73
CA VAL A 207 -15.68 -7.56 1.31
C VAL A 207 -14.81 -8.77 1.65
N LEU A 208 -13.82 -9.09 0.81
CA LEU A 208 -12.97 -10.27 1.01
C LEU A 208 -11.84 -10.03 2.02
N LEU A 209 -11.39 -8.78 2.23
CA LEU A 209 -10.26 -8.48 3.09
C LEU A 209 -10.63 -7.90 4.46
N ALA A 210 -11.79 -7.23 4.61
CA ALA A 210 -12.14 -6.54 5.86
C ALA A 210 -12.19 -7.48 7.07
N LEU A 211 -12.85 -8.64 6.95
CA LEU A 211 -12.96 -9.58 8.05
C LEU A 211 -11.64 -10.31 8.38
N PRO A 212 -10.83 -10.76 7.42
CA PRO A 212 -9.46 -11.21 7.68
C PRO A 212 -8.62 -10.17 8.42
N PHE A 213 -8.63 -8.91 7.98
CA PHE A 213 -7.91 -7.80 8.60
C PHE A 213 -8.32 -7.61 10.08
N ASP A 214 -9.61 -7.47 10.36
CA ASP A 214 -10.12 -7.31 11.74
C ASP A 214 -9.71 -8.48 12.64
N ARG A 215 -9.78 -9.71 12.12
CA ARG A 215 -9.36 -10.91 12.87
C ARG A 215 -7.88 -10.91 13.19
N MET A 216 -7.03 -10.48 12.26
CA MET A 216 -5.60 -10.39 12.46
C MET A 216 -5.26 -9.33 13.50
N VAL A 217 -5.85 -8.12 13.42
CA VAL A 217 -5.67 -7.07 14.44
C VAL A 217 -6.02 -7.60 15.84
N ARG A 218 -7.19 -8.24 15.98
CA ARG A 218 -7.63 -8.79 17.29
C ARG A 218 -6.70 -9.87 17.82
N ARG A 219 -6.13 -10.71 16.94
CA ARG A 219 -5.17 -11.74 17.34
C ARG A 219 -3.87 -11.12 17.81
N MET A 220 -3.28 -10.20 17.06
CA MET A 220 -2.04 -9.53 17.44
C MET A 220 -2.19 -8.77 18.75
N VAL A 221 -3.29 -8.02 18.94
CA VAL A 221 -3.60 -7.35 20.21
C VAL A 221 -3.69 -8.34 21.37
N LYS A 222 -4.24 -9.54 21.14
CA LYS A 222 -4.32 -10.59 22.16
C LYS A 222 -2.96 -11.24 22.44
N GLN A 223 -2.16 -11.51 21.40
CA GLN A 223 -0.84 -12.13 21.51
C GLN A 223 0.14 -11.25 22.28
N ALA A 224 0.07 -9.94 22.10
CA ALA A 224 0.93 -8.98 22.78
C ALA A 224 0.79 -8.96 24.31
N GLY A 225 -0.25 -9.58 24.87
CA GLY A 225 -0.38 -9.89 26.29
C GLY A 225 -0.67 -8.70 27.21
N GLN A 226 -0.66 -7.47 26.72
CA GLN A 226 -0.93 -6.29 27.54
C GLN A 226 -2.44 -6.04 27.65
N PRO A 227 -2.97 -5.80 28.88
CA PRO A 227 -4.34 -5.37 29.06
C PRO A 227 -4.61 -4.04 28.36
N ILE A 228 -5.66 -4.00 27.52
CA ILE A 228 -6.07 -2.77 26.84
C ILE A 228 -7.03 -2.01 27.76
N THR A 229 -6.60 -0.84 28.26
CA THR A 229 -7.43 0.00 29.10
C THR A 229 -8.52 0.73 28.30
N PRO A 230 -9.58 1.21 28.95
CA PRO A 230 -10.60 2.06 28.31
C PRO A 230 -10.00 3.33 27.66
N GLU A 231 -8.99 3.91 28.30
CA GLU A 231 -8.27 5.10 27.83
C GLU A 231 -7.51 4.81 26.52
N MET A 232 -6.74 3.71 26.47
CA MET A 232 -6.04 3.25 25.25
C MET A 232 -7.03 3.02 24.10
N ARG A 233 -8.20 2.42 24.38
CA ARG A 233 -9.24 2.21 23.36
C ARG A 233 -9.83 3.52 22.89
N LYS A 234 -10.02 4.48 23.78
CA LYS A 234 -10.55 5.81 23.45
C LYS A 234 -9.53 6.55 22.56
N GLU A 235 -8.27 6.60 22.98
CA GLU A 235 -7.19 7.22 22.21
C GLU A 235 -7.10 6.63 20.80
N ALA A 236 -7.05 5.29 20.69
CA ALA A 236 -7.01 4.62 19.40
C ALA A 236 -8.21 4.97 18.51
N ARG A 237 -9.41 5.03 19.07
CA ARG A 237 -10.61 5.44 18.30
C ARG A 237 -10.54 6.88 17.84
N ASP A 238 -10.07 7.78 18.70
CA ASP A 238 -10.03 9.20 18.40
C ASP A 238 -8.98 9.49 17.30
N LEU A 239 -7.78 8.89 17.41
CA LEU A 239 -6.72 8.98 16.39
C LEU A 239 -7.15 8.33 15.06
N ASN A 240 -7.69 7.10 15.10
CA ASN A 240 -8.18 6.44 13.88
C ASN A 240 -9.30 7.23 13.21
N ARG A 241 -10.21 7.86 13.98
CA ARG A 241 -11.26 8.72 13.42
C ARG A 241 -10.66 9.94 12.72
N LYS A 242 -9.62 10.55 13.30
CA LYS A 242 -8.91 11.69 12.70
C LYS A 242 -8.23 11.28 11.40
N ILE A 243 -7.48 10.18 11.40
CA ILE A 243 -6.82 9.61 10.21
C ILE A 243 -7.86 9.27 9.14
N ALA A 244 -8.90 8.50 9.50
CA ALA A 244 -9.96 8.12 8.57
C ALA A 244 -10.69 9.34 7.99
N GLY A 245 -10.88 10.40 8.77
CA GLY A 245 -11.47 11.66 8.30
C GLY A 245 -10.62 12.35 7.22
N ALA A 246 -9.28 12.32 7.36
CA ALA A 246 -8.38 12.82 6.33
C ALA A 246 -8.44 11.95 5.06
N GLN A 247 -8.47 10.63 5.22
CA GLN A 247 -8.46 9.67 4.11
C GLN A 247 -9.78 9.59 3.34
N LEU A 248 -10.93 9.76 4.03
CA LEU A 248 -12.24 9.50 3.44
C LEU A 248 -12.52 10.36 2.20
N ARG A 249 -12.07 11.61 2.17
CA ARG A 249 -12.25 12.50 1.02
C ARG A 249 -11.50 12.01 -0.22
N MET A 250 -10.30 11.46 -0.03
CA MET A 250 -9.51 10.89 -1.12
C MET A 250 -10.12 9.58 -1.61
N LEU A 251 -10.46 8.68 -0.69
CA LEU A 251 -11.13 7.42 -1.02
C LEU A 251 -12.45 7.65 -1.75
N ALA A 252 -13.21 8.70 -1.39
CA ALA A 252 -14.45 9.04 -2.08
C ALA A 252 -14.24 9.48 -3.53
N LYS A 253 -13.08 10.11 -3.85
CA LYS A 253 -12.74 10.48 -5.24
C LYS A 253 -12.68 9.26 -6.16
N TYR A 254 -12.21 8.10 -5.64
CA TYR A 254 -12.13 6.84 -6.40
C TYR A 254 -13.43 6.46 -7.09
N PHE A 255 -14.57 6.76 -6.46
CA PHE A 255 -15.89 6.40 -6.94
C PHE A 255 -16.47 7.40 -7.98
N LYS A 256 -15.74 8.42 -8.38
CA LYS A 256 -16.12 9.29 -9.49
C LYS A 256 -15.85 8.59 -10.82
N PRO A 257 -16.77 8.65 -11.82
CA PRO A 257 -16.52 8.06 -13.14
C PRO A 257 -15.26 8.59 -13.82
N SER A 258 -14.96 9.88 -13.66
CA SER A 258 -13.81 10.59 -14.23
C SER A 258 -12.51 10.46 -13.40
N PHE A 259 -12.52 9.71 -12.31
CA PHE A 259 -11.38 9.60 -11.41
C PHE A 259 -10.11 9.15 -12.12
N HIS A 260 -9.02 9.81 -11.77
CA HIS A 260 -7.65 9.38 -12.02
C HIS A 260 -6.81 9.54 -10.73
N PRO A 261 -5.82 8.67 -10.44
CA PRO A 261 -5.01 8.79 -9.22
C PRO A 261 -4.32 10.15 -9.06
N TRP A 262 -3.90 10.78 -10.15
CA TRP A 262 -3.30 12.12 -10.15
C TRP A 262 -4.32 13.26 -9.98
N ASP A 263 -5.62 13.00 -9.82
CA ASP A 263 -6.59 14.01 -9.36
C ASP A 263 -6.35 14.37 -7.86
N CYS A 264 -5.49 13.60 -7.17
CA CYS A 264 -4.93 13.93 -5.87
C CYS A 264 -3.52 14.50 -6.10
N ASP A 265 -3.35 15.80 -5.81
CA ASP A 265 -2.06 16.48 -5.99
C ASP A 265 -1.10 16.11 -4.86
N ASP A 266 -0.15 15.24 -5.19
CA ASP A 266 0.92 14.79 -4.28
C ASP A 266 2.30 15.31 -4.70
N GLU A 267 2.39 16.10 -5.79
CA GLU A 267 3.67 16.65 -6.25
C GLU A 267 4.41 17.46 -5.17
N PRO A 268 3.74 18.32 -4.36
CA PRO A 268 4.43 19.05 -3.30
C PRO A 268 5.10 18.12 -2.28
N HIS A 269 4.45 16.99 -1.94
CA HIS A 269 4.99 16.00 -1.01
C HIS A 269 6.20 15.27 -1.60
N LEU A 270 6.11 14.85 -2.86
CA LEU A 270 7.21 14.21 -3.58
C LEU A 270 8.42 15.14 -3.70
N ARG A 271 8.22 16.39 -4.12
CA ARG A 271 9.30 17.40 -4.23
C ARG A 271 9.96 17.68 -2.89
N ALA A 272 9.18 17.80 -1.82
CA ALA A 272 9.72 18.00 -0.47
C ALA A 272 10.57 16.82 -0.01
N TRP A 273 10.08 15.58 -0.28
CA TRP A 273 10.84 14.37 0.06
C TRP A 273 12.13 14.25 -0.76
N TYR A 274 12.09 14.49 -2.09
CA TYR A 274 13.30 14.45 -2.94
C TYR A 274 14.38 15.46 -2.51
N ALA A 275 13.98 16.58 -1.92
CA ALA A 275 14.91 17.58 -1.38
C ALA A 275 15.43 17.21 0.02
N SER A 276 14.91 16.17 0.65
CA SER A 276 15.27 15.77 2.01
C SER A 276 16.47 14.81 2.04
N PRO A 277 17.22 14.73 3.16
CA PRO A 277 18.25 13.70 3.35
C PRO A 277 17.73 12.26 3.29
N GLU A 278 16.43 12.04 3.51
CA GLU A 278 15.79 10.73 3.43
C GLU A 278 15.79 10.16 2.01
N ALA A 279 15.87 11.02 0.98
CA ALA A 279 15.92 10.60 -0.41
C ALA A 279 17.24 9.94 -0.83
N ALA A 280 18.29 10.06 -0.03
CA ALA A 280 19.62 9.50 -0.31
C ALA A 280 19.68 7.99 0.03
N LEU A 281 18.72 7.21 -0.46
CA LEU A 281 18.69 5.75 -0.33
C LEU A 281 19.37 5.06 -1.52
N PRO A 282 20.01 3.89 -1.31
CA PRO A 282 20.67 3.16 -2.39
C PRO A 282 19.67 2.71 -3.46
N ILE A 283 20.04 2.94 -4.71
CA ILE A 283 19.31 2.44 -5.88
C ILE A 283 19.87 1.06 -6.20
N PRO A 284 19.04 0.00 -6.23
CA PRO A 284 19.49 -1.33 -6.62
C PRO A 284 20.02 -1.33 -8.06
N ARG A 285 21.12 -2.04 -8.29
CA ARG A 285 21.70 -2.22 -9.63
C ARG A 285 20.96 -3.27 -10.44
#